data_57180a0063d90edc2125bdde07d20eb6
#
_entry.id   57180a0063d90edc2125bdde07d20eb6
#
_cell.length_a   1.000
_cell.length_b   1.000
_cell.length_c   1.000
_cell.angle_alpha   90.00
_cell.angle_beta   90.00
_cell.angle_gamma   90.00
#
_symmetry.space_group_name_H-M   'P 1'
#
loop_
_entity.id
_entity.type
_entity.pdbx_description
1 polymer ?
#
loop_
_entity_poly.entity_id
_entity_poly.type
_entity_poly.pdbx_seq_one_letter_code
_entity_poly.pdbx_strand_id
1 'polypeptide(L)'
;FAHEALLVGAEGKLSKRLGSLGCDAFRERGIEPEALVALLARLGTSLPVEPIADRAKLVETFDLGAFGRAPARFDEAELERVNAAIVHQLEFADVAVRLPEGMGEEAWLAIRPNLMHVGEAADWWQVITGPVEAAELSPEDRAYLAEAEAALNWSDDPWPALTGALKASTGRKGKALFQPLRLALTGRPSGPEMAALLPLIGEDEARARLRRAAGA
;
A
#
# COMPACT_ATOMS: atom_id res chain seq x y z
N PHE A 1 40.23 10.00 0.65
CA PHE A 1 39.07 10.79 1.09
C PHE A 1 38.36 11.38 -0.12
N ALA A 2 37.04 11.38 -0.10
CA ALA A 2 36.18 12.04 -1.08
C ALA A 2 35.19 12.97 -0.32
N HIS A 3 34.74 14.00 -0.99
CA HIS A 3 33.74 14.92 -0.48
C HIS A 3 32.57 14.94 -1.46
N GLU A 4 31.40 14.67 -0.96
CA GLU A 4 30.13 14.87 -1.66
C GLU A 4 29.69 16.32 -1.60
N ALA A 5 28.77 16.70 -2.48
CA ALA A 5 28.09 17.97 -2.43
C ALA A 5 27.27 18.14 -1.15
N LEU A 6 27.14 19.39 -0.69
CA LEU A 6 26.30 19.68 0.49
C LEU A 6 24.85 19.31 0.21
N LEU A 7 24.25 18.55 1.13
CA LEU A 7 22.81 18.30 1.10
C LEU A 7 22.03 19.55 1.53
N VAL A 8 21.03 19.91 0.74
CA VAL A 8 20.12 21.03 1.03
C VAL A 8 18.67 20.54 0.99
N GLY A 9 17.84 21.09 1.86
CA GLY A 9 16.39 20.89 1.83
C GLY A 9 15.67 21.89 0.91
N ALA A 10 14.36 21.89 0.94
CA ALA A 10 13.53 22.81 0.17
C ALA A 10 13.83 24.29 0.49
N GLU A 11 14.11 24.62 1.75
CA GLU A 11 14.35 25.97 2.25
C GLU A 11 15.84 26.30 2.45
N GLY A 12 16.75 25.48 1.91
CA GLY A 12 18.19 25.68 2.01
C GLY A 12 18.89 24.59 2.83
N LYS A 13 19.90 24.98 3.64
CA LYS A 13 20.75 24.04 4.38
C LYS A 13 19.93 23.18 5.36
N LEU A 14 20.08 21.85 5.28
CA LEU A 14 19.53 20.94 6.29
C LEU A 14 20.12 21.24 7.67
N SER A 15 19.25 21.46 8.65
CA SER A 15 19.66 21.78 10.02
C SER A 15 18.61 21.29 11.02
N LYS A 16 19.05 20.55 12.04
CA LYS A 16 18.18 20.14 13.17
C LYS A 16 17.47 21.33 13.84
N ARG A 17 18.13 22.52 13.86
CA ARG A 17 17.56 23.74 14.43
C ARG A 17 16.42 24.33 13.58
N LEU A 18 16.36 23.98 12.29
CA LEU A 18 15.33 24.41 11.34
C LEU A 18 14.29 23.31 11.10
N GLY A 19 14.22 22.29 11.98
CA GLY A 19 13.22 21.22 11.87
C GLY A 19 13.56 20.13 10.85
N SER A 20 14.79 20.11 10.30
CA SER A 20 15.21 19.01 9.40
C SER A 20 15.20 17.68 10.16
N LEU A 21 14.55 16.68 9.56
CA LEU A 21 14.40 15.37 10.15
C LEU A 21 15.75 14.64 10.24
N GLY A 22 16.02 14.01 11.39
CA GLY A 22 17.13 13.07 11.55
C GLY A 22 16.70 11.66 11.14
N CYS A 23 17.66 10.73 11.12
CA CYS A 23 17.35 9.32 10.81
C CYS A 23 16.31 8.70 11.78
N ASP A 24 16.26 9.19 13.02
CA ASP A 24 15.28 8.71 14.00
C ASP A 24 13.85 9.04 13.58
N ALA A 25 13.63 10.27 13.09
CA ALA A 25 12.31 10.69 12.62
C ALA A 25 11.87 9.92 11.36
N PHE A 26 12.78 9.56 10.47
CA PHE A 26 12.45 8.69 9.33
C PHE A 26 12.05 7.29 9.79
N ARG A 27 12.75 6.74 10.78
CA ARG A 27 12.41 5.45 11.39
C ARG A 27 11.03 5.48 12.04
N GLU A 28 10.72 6.53 12.80
CA GLU A 28 9.42 6.71 13.44
C GLU A 28 8.27 6.83 12.42
N ARG A 29 8.54 7.40 11.25
CA ARG A 29 7.60 7.46 10.12
C ARG A 29 7.47 6.13 9.36
N GLY A 30 8.29 5.14 9.65
CA GLY A 30 8.26 3.84 8.96
C GLY A 30 9.00 3.81 7.63
N ILE A 31 9.95 4.74 7.40
CA ILE A 31 10.85 4.70 6.26
C ILE A 31 11.83 3.53 6.43
N GLU A 32 11.89 2.66 5.44
CA GLU A 32 12.85 1.57 5.39
C GLU A 32 14.28 2.12 5.23
N PRO A 33 15.27 1.60 5.97
CA PRO A 33 16.64 2.07 5.85
C PRO A 33 17.20 1.91 4.44
N GLU A 34 16.77 0.89 3.70
CA GLU A 34 17.12 0.64 2.31
C GLU A 34 16.64 1.77 1.39
N ALA A 35 15.48 2.36 1.66
CA ALA A 35 14.96 3.49 0.89
C ALA A 35 15.84 4.74 1.06
N LEU A 36 16.25 5.02 2.30
CA LEU A 36 17.16 6.13 2.57
C LEU A 36 18.52 5.91 1.92
N VAL A 37 19.08 4.69 2.00
CA VAL A 37 20.37 4.35 1.38
C VAL A 37 20.29 4.44 -0.15
N ALA A 38 19.21 3.90 -0.77
CA ALA A 38 19.00 3.96 -2.21
C ALA A 38 18.90 5.40 -2.72
N LEU A 39 18.18 6.27 -2.01
CA LEU A 39 18.11 7.70 -2.33
C LEU A 39 19.49 8.36 -2.22
N LEU A 40 20.17 8.19 -1.08
CA LEU A 40 21.48 8.83 -0.83
C LEU A 40 22.56 8.38 -1.81
N ALA A 41 22.52 7.11 -2.23
CA ALA A 41 23.48 6.57 -3.21
C ALA A 41 23.38 7.23 -4.60
N ARG A 42 22.29 7.91 -4.89
CA ARG A 42 22.02 8.60 -6.17
C ARG A 42 21.94 10.12 -6.05
N LEU A 43 21.74 10.61 -4.84
CA LEU A 43 21.57 12.03 -4.58
C LEU A 43 22.85 12.79 -4.92
N GLY A 44 22.73 13.83 -5.75
CA GLY A 44 23.88 14.59 -6.27
C GLY A 44 24.55 13.98 -7.50
N THR A 45 24.03 12.88 -8.04
CA THR A 45 24.44 12.31 -9.32
C THR A 45 23.48 12.68 -10.44
N SER A 46 23.86 12.38 -11.68
CA SER A 46 22.94 12.43 -12.85
C SER A 46 22.16 11.14 -13.07
N LEU A 47 22.35 10.13 -12.22
CA LEU A 47 21.70 8.84 -12.32
C LEU A 47 20.29 8.92 -11.70
N PRO A 48 19.32 8.16 -12.24
CA PRO A 48 17.98 8.10 -11.65
C PRO A 48 18.01 7.45 -10.27
N VAL A 49 17.11 7.88 -9.40
CA VAL A 49 16.89 7.22 -8.10
C VAL A 49 16.02 5.99 -8.34
N GLU A 50 16.58 4.82 -8.16
CA GLU A 50 15.92 3.54 -8.30
C GLU A 50 15.67 2.91 -6.93
N PRO A 51 14.53 2.22 -6.71
CA PRO A 51 14.19 1.58 -5.44
C PRO A 51 14.95 0.24 -5.29
N ILE A 52 16.26 0.31 -5.10
CA ILE A 52 17.15 -0.83 -4.94
C ILE A 52 17.36 -1.09 -3.46
N ALA A 53 16.73 -2.17 -2.92
CA ALA A 53 16.92 -2.61 -1.55
C ALA A 53 18.25 -3.36 -1.34
N ASP A 54 18.74 -4.05 -2.38
CA ASP A 54 19.99 -4.81 -2.31
C ASP A 54 21.22 -3.90 -2.34
N ARG A 55 21.92 -3.84 -1.21
CA ARG A 55 23.15 -3.02 -1.07
C ARG A 55 24.27 -3.46 -2.00
N ALA A 56 24.37 -4.75 -2.34
CA ALA A 56 25.40 -5.22 -3.27
C ALA A 56 25.20 -4.59 -4.64
N LYS A 57 23.96 -4.55 -5.12
CA LYS A 57 23.62 -3.86 -6.38
C LYS A 57 23.89 -2.36 -6.34
N LEU A 58 23.64 -1.71 -5.21
CA LEU A 58 23.99 -0.28 -5.05
C LEU A 58 25.51 -0.07 -5.12
N VAL A 59 26.30 -0.94 -4.51
CA VAL A 59 27.78 -0.90 -4.55
C VAL A 59 28.30 -1.14 -5.96
N GLU A 60 27.78 -2.14 -6.69
CA GLU A 60 28.17 -2.46 -8.06
C GLU A 60 27.96 -1.28 -9.03
N THR A 61 26.91 -0.49 -8.79
CA THR A 61 26.56 0.66 -9.64
C THR A 61 27.02 2.01 -9.08
N PHE A 62 27.79 2.00 -7.97
CA PHE A 62 28.29 3.21 -7.35
C PHE A 62 29.50 3.75 -8.09
N ASP A 63 29.44 4.99 -8.54
CA ASP A 63 30.55 5.69 -9.22
C ASP A 63 30.72 7.09 -8.62
N LEU A 64 31.86 7.29 -7.95
CA LEU A 64 32.25 8.61 -7.41
C LEU A 64 32.39 9.68 -8.50
N GLY A 65 32.70 9.27 -9.74
CA GLY A 65 32.81 10.19 -10.88
C GLY A 65 31.46 10.76 -11.35
N ALA A 66 30.35 10.10 -10.97
CA ALA A 66 28.99 10.55 -11.32
C ALA A 66 28.48 11.71 -10.44
N PHE A 67 29.15 11.99 -9.31
CA PHE A 67 28.72 13.04 -8.39
C PHE A 67 29.09 14.45 -8.89
N GLY A 68 28.08 15.31 -8.90
CA GLY A 68 28.24 16.73 -9.20
C GLY A 68 28.83 17.52 -8.03
N ARG A 69 29.26 18.78 -8.28
CA ARG A 69 29.73 19.70 -7.24
C ARG A 69 28.64 20.66 -6.74
N ALA A 70 27.49 20.70 -7.42
CA ALA A 70 26.37 21.53 -7.02
C ALA A 70 25.67 20.93 -5.77
N PRO A 71 25.11 21.76 -4.86
CA PRO A 71 24.33 21.24 -3.73
C PRO A 71 23.26 20.26 -4.18
N ALA A 72 23.20 19.11 -3.50
CA ALA A 72 22.21 18.07 -3.78
C ALA A 72 20.96 18.33 -2.95
N ARG A 73 19.80 18.41 -3.61
CA ARG A 73 18.51 18.66 -2.94
C ARG A 73 17.91 17.36 -2.43
N PHE A 74 17.75 17.28 -1.12
CA PHE A 74 17.01 16.20 -0.48
C PHE A 74 15.51 16.49 -0.60
N ASP A 75 14.79 15.58 -1.25
CA ASP A 75 13.34 15.65 -1.43
C ASP A 75 12.66 14.50 -0.68
N GLU A 76 11.85 14.87 0.31
CA GLU A 76 11.12 13.88 1.12
C GLU A 76 10.05 13.14 0.31
N ALA A 77 9.43 13.79 -0.68
CA ALA A 77 8.45 13.14 -1.53
C ALA A 77 9.10 12.05 -2.40
N GLU A 78 10.33 12.28 -2.85
CA GLU A 78 11.11 11.27 -3.55
C GLU A 78 11.48 10.09 -2.63
N LEU A 79 11.86 10.39 -1.38
CA LEU A 79 12.10 9.35 -0.38
C LEU A 79 10.86 8.48 -0.13
N GLU A 80 9.69 9.08 0.04
CA GLU A 80 8.43 8.36 0.21
C GLU A 80 8.11 7.47 -1.01
N ARG A 81 8.33 7.99 -2.22
CA ARG A 81 8.15 7.21 -3.45
C ARG A 81 9.08 6.00 -3.50
N VAL A 82 10.35 6.18 -3.15
CA VAL A 82 11.35 5.10 -3.10
C VAL A 82 10.97 4.10 -2.02
N ASN A 83 10.51 4.58 -0.86
CA ASN A 83 10.07 3.74 0.24
C ASN A 83 8.91 2.83 -0.16
N ALA A 84 7.84 3.39 -0.71
CA ALA A 84 6.70 2.60 -1.19
C ALA A 84 7.14 1.51 -2.19
N ALA A 85 7.99 1.88 -3.15
CA ALA A 85 8.47 0.94 -4.15
C ALA A 85 9.37 -0.17 -3.56
N ILE A 86 10.08 0.09 -2.47
CA ILE A 86 10.83 -0.94 -1.72
C ILE A 86 9.85 -1.80 -0.91
N VAL A 87 8.91 -1.21 -0.18
CA VAL A 87 7.88 -1.95 0.58
C VAL A 87 7.14 -2.95 -0.32
N HIS A 88 6.81 -2.56 -1.55
CA HIS A 88 6.18 -3.44 -2.54
C HIS A 88 7.02 -4.66 -2.95
N GLN A 89 8.32 -4.66 -2.67
CA GLN A 89 9.25 -5.75 -2.99
C GLN A 89 9.61 -6.62 -1.78
N LEU A 90 9.31 -6.17 -0.54
CA LEU A 90 9.66 -6.91 0.67
C LEU A 90 8.94 -8.25 0.72
N GLU A 91 9.69 -9.32 0.95
CA GLU A 91 9.13 -10.64 1.18
C GLU A 91 8.53 -10.75 2.59
N PHE A 92 7.63 -11.70 2.79
CA PHE A 92 7.00 -11.90 4.10
C PHE A 92 8.04 -12.11 5.22
N ALA A 93 9.10 -12.85 4.93
CA ALA A 93 10.17 -13.11 5.89
C ALA A 93 10.86 -11.83 6.41
N ASP A 94 10.93 -10.77 5.58
CA ASP A 94 11.58 -9.51 5.93
C ASP A 94 10.73 -8.67 6.90
N VAL A 95 9.43 -8.91 6.95
CA VAL A 95 8.46 -8.08 7.67
C VAL A 95 7.69 -8.81 8.76
N ALA A 96 7.71 -10.14 8.80
CA ALA A 96 6.85 -10.98 9.64
C ALA A 96 6.80 -10.55 11.12
N VAL A 97 7.94 -10.14 11.69
CA VAL A 97 8.04 -9.69 13.08
C VAL A 97 7.44 -8.30 13.34
N ARG A 98 7.12 -7.57 12.28
CA ARG A 98 6.53 -6.22 12.33
C ARG A 98 5.05 -6.21 11.98
N LEU A 99 4.54 -7.33 11.46
CA LEU A 99 3.15 -7.47 11.06
C LEU A 99 2.25 -7.79 12.26
N PRO A 100 0.95 -7.49 12.19
CA PRO A 100 -0.02 -7.90 13.20
C PRO A 100 -0.01 -9.41 13.44
N GLU A 101 -0.30 -9.81 14.68
CA GLU A 101 -0.45 -11.21 15.03
C GLU A 101 -1.53 -11.89 14.17
N GLY A 102 -1.22 -13.10 13.69
CA GLY A 102 -2.11 -13.87 12.82
C GLY A 102 -2.09 -13.47 11.35
N MET A 103 -1.41 -12.39 10.97
CA MET A 103 -1.27 -12.00 9.57
C MET A 103 -0.25 -12.89 8.87
N GLY A 104 -0.70 -13.73 7.95
CA GLY A 104 0.15 -14.63 7.17
C GLY A 104 0.68 -14.00 5.89
N GLU A 105 1.54 -14.77 5.19
CA GLU A 105 2.16 -14.36 3.94
C GLU A 105 1.15 -13.99 2.84
N GLU A 106 0.07 -14.75 2.71
CA GLU A 106 -0.98 -14.48 1.71
C GLU A 106 -1.60 -13.10 1.90
N ALA A 107 -1.90 -12.73 3.15
CA ALA A 107 -2.45 -11.42 3.47
C ALA A 107 -1.42 -10.30 3.19
N TRP A 108 -0.16 -10.51 3.57
CA TRP A 108 0.92 -9.56 3.24
C TRP A 108 1.04 -9.33 1.73
N LEU A 109 1.12 -10.40 0.95
CA LEU A 109 1.26 -10.32 -0.52
C LEU A 109 0.05 -9.63 -1.19
N ALA A 110 -1.15 -9.82 -0.63
CA ALA A 110 -2.36 -9.18 -1.14
C ALA A 110 -2.35 -7.65 -0.93
N ILE A 111 -1.83 -7.17 0.19
CA ILE A 111 -1.93 -5.74 0.57
C ILE A 111 -0.69 -4.92 0.24
N ARG A 112 0.53 -5.51 0.27
CA ARG A 112 1.81 -4.79 0.14
C ARG A 112 1.89 -3.85 -1.08
N PRO A 113 1.30 -4.17 -2.26
CA PRO A 113 1.36 -3.28 -3.42
C PRO A 113 0.61 -1.95 -3.25
N ASN A 114 -0.13 -1.79 -2.15
CA ASN A 114 -0.93 -0.61 -1.85
C ASN A 114 -0.41 0.17 -0.63
N LEU A 115 0.70 -0.27 -0.04
CA LEU A 115 1.25 0.34 1.16
C LEU A 115 2.35 1.34 0.84
N MET A 116 2.37 2.44 1.56
CA MET A 116 3.50 3.37 1.59
C MET A 116 4.53 2.93 2.64
N HIS A 117 4.05 2.38 3.77
CA HIS A 117 4.84 1.92 4.90
C HIS A 117 4.35 0.57 5.39
N VAL A 118 5.25 -0.28 5.90
CA VAL A 118 4.89 -1.60 6.46
C VAL A 118 3.86 -1.48 7.59
N GLY A 119 3.94 -0.42 8.40
CA GLY A 119 2.99 -0.19 9.51
C GLY A 119 1.52 -0.07 9.07
N GLU A 120 1.24 0.35 7.85
CA GLU A 120 -0.13 0.44 7.30
C GLU A 120 -0.78 -0.94 7.12
N ALA A 121 0.01 -2.02 7.21
CA ALA A 121 -0.52 -3.37 7.19
C ALA A 121 -1.52 -3.64 8.32
N ALA A 122 -1.34 -2.99 9.48
CA ALA A 122 -2.26 -3.12 10.61
C ALA A 122 -3.67 -2.61 10.26
N ASP A 123 -3.77 -1.50 9.52
CA ASP A 123 -5.05 -0.95 9.10
C ASP A 123 -5.78 -1.85 8.12
N TRP A 124 -5.04 -2.49 7.19
CA TRP A 124 -5.63 -3.44 6.26
C TRP A 124 -5.97 -4.76 6.94
N TRP A 125 -5.16 -5.21 7.91
CA TRP A 125 -5.48 -6.39 8.71
C TRP A 125 -6.77 -6.19 9.51
N GLN A 126 -6.95 -5.00 10.09
CA GLN A 126 -8.20 -4.63 10.75
C GLN A 126 -9.39 -4.63 9.78
N VAL A 127 -9.20 -4.18 8.52
CA VAL A 127 -10.24 -4.27 7.49
C VAL A 127 -10.58 -5.72 7.14
N ILE A 128 -9.59 -6.60 7.08
CA ILE A 128 -9.80 -8.02 6.74
C ILE A 128 -10.52 -8.76 7.89
N THR A 129 -10.07 -8.58 9.14
CA THR A 129 -10.48 -9.42 10.28
C THR A 129 -11.46 -8.75 11.23
N GLY A 130 -11.53 -7.43 11.22
CA GLY A 130 -12.36 -6.65 12.15
C GLY A 130 -13.70 -6.21 11.57
N PRO A 131 -14.49 -5.50 12.36
CA PRO A 131 -15.71 -4.87 11.88
C PRO A 131 -15.38 -3.76 10.89
N VAL A 132 -16.18 -3.63 9.85
CA VAL A 132 -16.11 -2.57 8.86
C VAL A 132 -17.22 -1.55 9.14
N GLU A 133 -16.85 -0.26 9.15
CA GLU A 133 -17.83 0.81 9.27
C GLU A 133 -18.78 0.83 8.07
N ALA A 134 -20.07 1.05 8.36
CA ALA A 134 -21.08 1.13 7.31
C ALA A 134 -20.84 2.37 6.44
N ALA A 135 -20.62 2.16 5.15
CA ALA A 135 -20.53 3.25 4.20
C ALA A 135 -21.93 3.85 3.94
N GLU A 136 -21.99 5.16 3.66
CA GLU A 136 -23.21 5.79 3.17
C GLU A 136 -23.48 5.29 1.73
N LEU A 137 -24.56 4.54 1.56
CA LEU A 137 -24.98 3.95 0.30
C LEU A 137 -26.37 4.45 -0.10
N SER A 138 -26.55 4.65 -1.40
CA SER A 138 -27.86 4.98 -1.95
C SER A 138 -28.87 3.82 -1.76
N PRO A 139 -30.18 4.07 -1.76
CA PRO A 139 -31.18 3.00 -1.73
C PRO A 139 -31.01 2.00 -2.87
N GLU A 140 -30.60 2.48 -4.06
CA GLU A 140 -30.34 1.63 -5.24
C GLU A 140 -29.12 0.72 -5.02
N ASP A 141 -28.05 1.22 -4.37
CA ASP A 141 -26.88 0.42 -4.07
C ASP A 141 -27.16 -0.60 -2.94
N ARG A 142 -28.01 -0.25 -1.98
CA ARG A 142 -28.45 -1.21 -0.95
C ARG A 142 -29.24 -2.37 -1.56
N ALA A 143 -30.18 -2.10 -2.47
CA ALA A 143 -30.89 -3.13 -3.20
C ALA A 143 -29.95 -4.02 -4.01
N TYR A 144 -28.96 -3.39 -4.70
CA TYR A 144 -27.91 -4.11 -5.41
C TYR A 144 -27.06 -5.01 -4.49
N LEU A 145 -26.74 -4.57 -3.27
CA LEU A 145 -25.99 -5.39 -2.31
C LEU A 145 -26.79 -6.55 -1.75
N ALA A 146 -28.11 -6.43 -1.64
CA ALA A 146 -28.97 -7.57 -1.32
C ALA A 146 -28.95 -8.64 -2.44
N GLU A 147 -28.95 -8.22 -3.71
CA GLU A 147 -28.75 -9.14 -4.83
C GLU A 147 -27.35 -9.77 -4.79
N ALA A 148 -26.32 -8.98 -4.42
CA ALA A 148 -24.95 -9.46 -4.31
C ALA A 148 -24.80 -10.53 -3.21
N GLU A 149 -25.45 -10.37 -2.06
CA GLU A 149 -25.45 -11.36 -0.99
C GLU A 149 -26.07 -12.67 -1.47
N ALA A 150 -27.22 -12.60 -2.16
CA ALA A 150 -27.91 -13.76 -2.71
C ALA A 150 -27.12 -14.46 -3.83
N ALA A 151 -26.39 -13.67 -4.66
CA ALA A 151 -25.59 -14.18 -5.78
C ALA A 151 -24.21 -14.70 -5.36
N LEU A 152 -23.78 -14.44 -4.11
CA LEU A 152 -22.46 -14.87 -3.65
C LEU A 152 -22.39 -16.40 -3.60
N ASN A 153 -21.66 -16.95 -4.55
CA ASN A 153 -21.31 -18.37 -4.60
C ASN A 153 -19.82 -18.52 -4.29
N TRP A 154 -19.53 -19.19 -3.16
CA TRP A 154 -18.14 -19.37 -2.72
C TRP A 154 -17.49 -20.50 -3.51
N SER A 155 -16.56 -20.14 -4.37
CA SER A 155 -15.79 -21.04 -5.21
C SER A 155 -14.30 -20.75 -5.03
N ASP A 156 -13.43 -21.43 -5.77
CA ASP A 156 -11.98 -21.19 -5.74
C ASP A 156 -11.60 -19.75 -6.13
N ASP A 157 -12.46 -19.08 -6.91
CA ASP A 157 -12.28 -17.68 -7.32
C ASP A 157 -13.61 -16.90 -7.15
N PRO A 158 -13.98 -16.57 -5.90
CA PRO A 158 -15.30 -16.04 -5.58
C PRO A 158 -15.55 -14.63 -6.14
N TRP A 159 -14.51 -13.80 -6.32
CA TRP A 159 -14.70 -12.42 -6.79
C TRP A 159 -15.12 -12.33 -8.26
N PRO A 160 -14.45 -12.96 -9.23
CA PRO A 160 -14.93 -13.01 -10.61
C PRO A 160 -16.28 -13.71 -10.76
N ALA A 161 -16.53 -14.76 -9.98
CA ALA A 161 -17.82 -15.47 -10.00
C ALA A 161 -18.97 -14.52 -9.59
N LEU A 162 -18.82 -13.82 -8.47
CA LEU A 162 -19.79 -12.84 -7.97
C LEU A 162 -20.01 -11.70 -8.97
N THR A 163 -18.92 -11.07 -9.40
CA THR A 163 -19.01 -9.89 -10.28
C THR A 163 -19.53 -10.26 -11.67
N GLY A 164 -19.23 -11.46 -12.15
CA GLY A 164 -19.76 -12.00 -13.41
C GLY A 164 -21.29 -12.21 -13.34
N ALA A 165 -21.77 -12.84 -12.25
CA ALA A 165 -23.19 -13.03 -12.00
C ALA A 165 -23.95 -11.70 -11.90
N LEU A 166 -23.43 -10.75 -11.12
CA LEU A 166 -24.03 -9.43 -10.95
C LEU A 166 -24.05 -8.61 -12.24
N LYS A 167 -22.99 -8.69 -13.02
CA LYS A 167 -22.96 -8.04 -14.35
C LYS A 167 -24.04 -8.59 -15.27
N ALA A 168 -24.29 -9.90 -15.23
CA ALA A 168 -25.31 -10.55 -16.06
C ALA A 168 -26.73 -10.21 -15.58
N SER A 169 -27.00 -10.21 -14.26
CA SER A 169 -28.34 -9.97 -13.71
C SER A 169 -28.73 -8.48 -13.72
N THR A 170 -27.81 -7.58 -13.36
CA THR A 170 -28.12 -6.16 -13.15
C THR A 170 -27.73 -5.27 -14.36
N GLY A 171 -26.89 -5.75 -15.26
CA GLY A 171 -26.29 -4.95 -16.34
C GLY A 171 -25.30 -3.88 -15.88
N ARG A 172 -25.01 -3.75 -14.58
CA ARG A 172 -24.04 -2.78 -14.04
C ARG A 172 -22.64 -3.06 -14.57
N LYS A 173 -21.83 -1.99 -14.76
CA LYS A 173 -20.46 -2.07 -15.27
C LYS A 173 -19.56 -1.04 -14.57
N GLY A 174 -18.23 -1.27 -14.63
CA GLY A 174 -17.24 -0.33 -14.13
C GLY A 174 -17.51 0.09 -12.68
N LYS A 175 -17.42 1.38 -12.38
CA LYS A 175 -17.58 1.91 -11.04
C LYS A 175 -18.92 1.51 -10.38
N ALA A 176 -20.01 1.51 -11.12
CA ALA A 176 -21.34 1.17 -10.60
C ALA A 176 -21.45 -0.32 -10.18
N LEU A 177 -20.65 -1.21 -10.78
CA LEU A 177 -20.57 -2.62 -10.40
C LEU A 177 -19.67 -2.80 -9.17
N PHE A 178 -18.45 -2.23 -9.17
CA PHE A 178 -17.41 -2.58 -8.22
C PHE A 178 -17.40 -1.72 -6.95
N GLN A 179 -17.75 -0.43 -7.05
CA GLN A 179 -17.65 0.50 -5.93
C GLN A 179 -18.56 0.14 -4.74
N PRO A 180 -19.86 -0.16 -4.93
CA PRO A 180 -20.72 -0.53 -3.82
C PRO A 180 -20.25 -1.81 -3.11
N LEU A 181 -19.79 -2.82 -3.88
CA LEU A 181 -19.24 -4.05 -3.32
C LEU A 181 -17.99 -3.78 -2.48
N ARG A 182 -17.05 -2.99 -3.00
CA ARG A 182 -15.84 -2.62 -2.28
C ARG A 182 -16.18 -1.89 -0.97
N LEU A 183 -17.05 -0.88 -1.04
CA LEU A 183 -17.47 -0.13 0.14
C LEU A 183 -18.14 -1.03 1.19
N ALA A 184 -19.03 -1.93 0.76
CA ALA A 184 -19.69 -2.86 1.67
C ALA A 184 -18.70 -3.83 2.33
N LEU A 185 -17.72 -4.34 1.57
CA LEU A 185 -16.78 -5.35 2.03
C LEU A 185 -15.59 -4.77 2.81
N THR A 186 -15.19 -3.53 2.55
CA THR A 186 -13.97 -2.93 3.13
C THR A 186 -14.17 -1.60 3.83
N GLY A 187 -15.31 -0.95 3.68
CA GLY A 187 -15.54 0.43 4.14
C GLY A 187 -14.70 1.49 3.39
N ARG A 188 -13.89 1.08 2.41
CA ARG A 188 -12.92 1.97 1.74
C ARG A 188 -13.20 2.07 0.24
N PRO A 189 -13.07 3.29 -0.36
CA PRO A 189 -13.33 3.48 -1.78
C PRO A 189 -12.21 2.95 -2.70
N SER A 190 -11.02 2.76 -2.16
CA SER A 190 -9.82 2.30 -2.87
C SER A 190 -8.97 1.40 -2.00
N GLY A 191 -8.02 0.68 -2.58
CA GLY A 191 -7.10 -0.21 -1.87
C GLY A 191 -6.77 -1.47 -2.66
N PRO A 192 -6.29 -2.53 -1.99
CA PRO A 192 -5.86 -3.78 -2.61
C PRO A 192 -6.92 -4.43 -3.49
N GLU A 193 -6.50 -5.29 -4.38
CA GLU A 193 -7.37 -6.04 -5.29
C GLU A 193 -8.42 -6.86 -4.53
N MET A 194 -9.69 -6.69 -4.88
CA MET A 194 -10.77 -7.42 -4.20
C MET A 194 -10.72 -8.93 -4.42
N ALA A 195 -10.16 -9.38 -5.54
CA ALA A 195 -9.94 -10.80 -5.80
C ALA A 195 -9.00 -11.44 -4.76
N ALA A 196 -7.99 -10.69 -4.29
CA ALA A 196 -7.10 -11.14 -3.24
C ALA A 196 -7.67 -10.93 -1.82
N LEU A 197 -8.47 -9.85 -1.60
CA LEU A 197 -9.03 -9.56 -0.28
C LEU A 197 -10.21 -10.44 0.09
N LEU A 198 -11.10 -10.76 -0.85
CA LEU A 198 -12.34 -11.48 -0.55
C LEU A 198 -12.09 -12.87 0.08
N PRO A 199 -11.14 -13.69 -0.42
CA PRO A 199 -10.79 -14.95 0.26
C PRO A 199 -10.27 -14.75 1.69
N LEU A 200 -9.52 -13.70 1.95
CA LEU A 200 -8.98 -13.38 3.28
C LEU A 200 -10.06 -12.93 4.27
N ILE A 201 -11.10 -12.23 3.79
CA ILE A 201 -12.27 -11.86 4.59
C ILE A 201 -13.07 -13.12 4.97
N GLY A 202 -13.15 -14.09 4.06
CA GLY A 202 -13.89 -15.33 4.24
C GLY A 202 -15.38 -15.20 3.92
N GLU A 203 -16.02 -16.35 3.63
CA GLU A 203 -17.40 -16.40 3.16
C GLU A 203 -18.41 -15.82 4.15
N ASP A 204 -18.35 -16.27 5.40
CA ASP A 204 -19.32 -15.89 6.41
C ASP A 204 -19.31 -14.38 6.69
N GLU A 205 -18.11 -13.82 6.84
CA GLU A 205 -17.97 -12.38 7.08
C GLU A 205 -18.32 -11.57 5.83
N ALA A 206 -17.96 -12.03 4.64
CA ALA A 206 -18.34 -11.35 3.39
C ALA A 206 -19.87 -11.28 3.23
N ARG A 207 -20.58 -12.37 3.49
CA ARG A 207 -22.07 -12.41 3.51
C ARG A 207 -22.62 -11.44 4.57
N ALA A 208 -22.07 -11.50 5.79
CA ALA A 208 -22.50 -10.62 6.87
C ALA A 208 -22.32 -9.14 6.53
N ARG A 209 -21.20 -8.78 5.89
CA ARG A 209 -20.94 -7.39 5.46
C ARG A 209 -21.89 -6.94 4.36
N LEU A 210 -22.12 -7.77 3.35
CA LEU A 210 -23.07 -7.47 2.27
C LEU A 210 -24.49 -7.28 2.82
N ARG A 211 -24.96 -8.19 3.68
CA ARG A 211 -26.27 -8.11 4.33
C ARG A 211 -26.41 -6.84 5.17
N ARG A 212 -25.44 -6.55 6.02
CA ARG A 212 -25.41 -5.34 6.84
C ARG A 212 -25.45 -4.07 6.00
N ALA A 213 -24.69 -4.02 4.91
CA ALA A 213 -24.66 -2.88 4.00
C ALA A 213 -25.96 -2.72 3.18
N ALA A 214 -26.68 -3.83 2.92
CA ALA A 214 -28.02 -3.81 2.32
C ALA A 214 -29.09 -3.25 3.28
N GLY A 215 -28.81 -3.22 4.60
CA GLY A 215 -29.76 -2.73 5.61
C GLY A 215 -30.65 -3.82 6.22
N ALA A 216 -30.23 -5.08 6.13
CA ALA A 216 -30.90 -6.25 6.69
C ALA A 216 -30.23 -6.74 7.99
#